data_36004cb0a373c8c4955e64703628a72d
#
_entry.id   36004cb0a373c8c4955e64703628a72d
#
_cell.length_a   1.000
_cell.length_b   1.000
_cell.length_c   1.000
_cell.angle_alpha   90.00
_cell.angle_beta   90.00
_cell.angle_gamma   90.00
#
_symmetry.space_group_name_H-M   'P 1'
#
loop_
_entity.id
_entity.type
_entity.pdbx_description
1 polymer ?
#
loop_
_entity_poly.entity_id
_entity_poly.type
_entity_poly.pdbx_seq_one_letter_code
_entity_poly.pdbx_strand_id
1 'polypeptide(L)'
;MLRWLTAGESHGPALVGVLEGMPAGVPITTADIARELQRRRLGIGRGARMKFEADEVRVIGGVRHGRTLGGPVAIEVGNSEWPKWVEVMSADPVDPERLEALARNSPLTRPRPGHADLAGMQKYGFADSRPILERASARETAARVALGAVAKAFLREVLGASVISHVVELGSVAVPAGTALPGPGELEAIDADPARCADPGTAALMADEVESARRDGDTLGGVVEVLVDSLPPGLGSHVHWDRRLDSRLAAALMGIQAIKGVEVGDGFELARTRGSLAHDEILPDGPGRVRRASGRSGGTEGGMSTGEVLRVRAAMKPIATVPKALRTVDVVTGEEARANNQRSDVCAVPAAGVVAEAMVALVVADAVLEKFGGDSVAQTRSSVEAYRAGLTVR
;
A
#
# COMPACT_ATOMS: atom_id res chain seq x y z
N MET A 1 1.76 -16.27 13.39
CA MET A 1 0.98 -15.01 13.30
C MET A 1 1.94 -13.86 13.17
N LEU A 2 1.84 -13.12 12.08
CA LEU A 2 2.64 -11.93 11.80
C LEU A 2 1.91 -10.72 12.39
N ARG A 3 2.62 -9.89 13.17
CA ARG A 3 2.08 -8.65 13.73
C ARG A 3 2.97 -7.48 13.33
N TRP A 4 2.36 -6.35 13.06
CA TRP A 4 3.13 -5.17 12.72
C TRP A 4 2.46 -3.89 13.25
N LEU A 5 3.28 -2.89 13.50
CA LEU A 5 2.88 -1.58 14.00
C LEU A 5 3.73 -0.51 13.35
N THR A 6 3.13 0.65 13.08
CA THR A 6 3.83 1.85 12.65
C THR A 6 3.62 2.99 13.64
N ALA A 7 4.63 3.82 13.82
CA ALA A 7 4.59 5.02 14.64
C ALA A 7 5.29 6.20 13.93
N GLY A 8 5.13 7.40 14.48
CA GLY A 8 5.74 8.63 13.99
C GLY A 8 4.78 9.50 13.19
N GLU A 9 5.13 10.77 13.08
CA GLU A 9 4.40 11.86 12.43
C GLU A 9 5.08 12.29 11.13
N SER A 10 4.32 12.92 10.23
CA SER A 10 4.82 13.36 8.91
C SER A 10 6.03 14.28 8.99
N HIS A 11 6.03 15.18 9.98
CA HIS A 11 7.12 16.12 10.23
C HIS A 11 7.87 15.85 11.54
N GLY A 12 7.67 14.68 12.14
CA GLY A 12 8.48 14.18 13.26
C GLY A 12 9.90 13.78 12.82
N PRO A 13 10.76 13.33 13.74
CA PRO A 13 12.14 12.96 13.45
C PRO A 13 12.25 11.77 12.50
N ALA A 14 11.36 10.81 12.62
CA ALA A 14 11.32 9.61 11.81
C ALA A 14 9.95 8.92 11.89
N LEU A 15 9.72 8.01 10.95
CA LEU A 15 8.71 6.97 11.08
C LEU A 15 9.37 5.68 11.55
N VAL A 16 8.65 4.89 12.34
CA VAL A 16 9.12 3.60 12.84
C VAL A 16 8.13 2.53 12.42
N GLY A 17 8.64 1.41 11.93
CA GLY A 17 7.89 0.19 11.70
C GLY A 17 8.47 -0.96 12.51
N VAL A 18 7.61 -1.74 13.17
CA VAL A 18 7.99 -2.98 13.87
C VAL A 18 7.21 -4.14 13.29
N LEU A 19 7.92 -5.21 12.92
CA LEU A 19 7.36 -6.45 12.38
C LEU A 19 7.80 -7.62 13.27
N GLU A 20 6.85 -8.33 13.84
CA GLU A 20 7.08 -9.51 14.69
C GLU A 20 6.50 -10.76 14.06
N GLY A 21 7.15 -11.90 14.29
CA GLY A 21 6.72 -13.21 13.78
C GLY A 21 7.36 -13.60 12.44
N MET A 22 8.31 -12.80 11.93
CA MET A 22 9.06 -13.16 10.74
C MET A 22 10.12 -14.22 11.06
N PRO A 23 10.17 -15.35 10.32
CA PRO A 23 11.18 -16.40 10.55
C PRO A 23 12.61 -15.92 10.40
N ALA A 24 13.54 -16.62 11.05
CA ALA A 24 14.97 -16.40 10.87
C ALA A 24 15.41 -16.80 9.45
N GLY A 25 16.39 -16.06 8.91
CA GLY A 25 17.04 -16.39 7.64
C GLY A 25 16.42 -15.74 6.39
N VAL A 26 15.41 -14.89 6.51
CA VAL A 26 14.90 -14.12 5.36
C VAL A 26 15.98 -13.15 4.88
N PRO A 27 16.42 -13.22 3.60
CA PRO A 27 17.43 -12.33 3.06
C PRO A 27 16.83 -10.93 2.87
N ILE A 28 17.34 -9.95 3.62
CA ILE A 28 16.91 -8.56 3.55
C ILE A 28 18.05 -7.63 3.95
N THR A 29 18.28 -6.60 3.18
CA THR A 29 19.25 -5.55 3.45
C THR A 29 18.60 -4.17 3.53
N THR A 30 19.32 -3.20 4.09
CA THR A 30 18.91 -1.79 4.06
C THR A 30 18.71 -1.29 2.63
N ALA A 31 19.54 -1.75 1.68
CA ALA A 31 19.42 -1.39 0.27
C ALA A 31 18.13 -1.95 -0.37
N ASP A 32 17.69 -3.14 0.00
CA ASP A 32 16.42 -3.71 -0.48
C ASP A 32 15.23 -2.89 -0.01
N ILE A 33 15.23 -2.50 1.26
CA ILE A 33 14.19 -1.65 1.83
C ILE A 33 14.19 -0.26 1.16
N ALA A 34 15.38 0.33 0.99
CA ALA A 34 15.53 1.62 0.33
C ALA A 34 15.03 1.59 -1.12
N ARG A 35 15.22 0.48 -1.84
CA ARG A 35 14.70 0.29 -3.20
C ARG A 35 13.17 0.32 -3.24
N GLU A 36 12.50 -0.37 -2.34
CA GLU A 36 11.03 -0.32 -2.26
C GLU A 36 10.52 1.09 -1.91
N LEU A 37 11.21 1.81 -1.02
CA LEU A 37 10.91 3.21 -0.73
C LEU A 37 11.16 4.14 -1.93
N GLN A 38 12.17 3.87 -2.75
CA GLN A 38 12.39 4.60 -4.01
C GLN A 38 11.22 4.36 -4.98
N ARG A 39 10.76 3.12 -5.13
CA ARG A 39 9.60 2.78 -5.95
C ARG A 39 8.35 3.55 -5.51
N ARG A 40 8.12 3.68 -4.20
CA ARG A 40 6.99 4.47 -3.64
C ARG A 40 7.04 5.95 -4.07
N ARG A 41 8.20 6.48 -4.45
CA ARG A 41 8.34 7.88 -4.92
C ARG A 41 8.10 8.06 -6.41
N LEU A 42 8.00 6.98 -7.17
CA LEU A 42 7.76 7.00 -8.60
C LEU A 42 6.36 7.55 -8.94
N GLY A 43 6.19 7.90 -10.18
CA GLY A 43 4.92 8.26 -10.78
C GLY A 43 4.76 9.75 -11.08
N ILE A 44 3.95 9.99 -12.10
CA ILE A 44 3.55 11.32 -12.56
C ILE A 44 2.62 12.00 -11.55
N GLY A 45 2.55 13.33 -11.58
CA GLY A 45 1.66 14.12 -10.71
C GLY A 45 2.21 14.37 -9.31
N ARG A 46 3.44 13.90 -9.02
CA ARG A 46 4.10 14.09 -7.72
C ARG A 46 4.57 15.53 -7.54
N GLY A 47 4.42 16.06 -6.32
CA GLY A 47 4.88 17.39 -5.95
C GLY A 47 6.40 17.48 -5.87
N ALA A 48 6.92 18.72 -5.89
CA ALA A 48 8.36 19.00 -5.86
C ALA A 48 9.07 18.40 -4.63
N ARG A 49 8.37 18.20 -3.51
CA ARG A 49 8.91 17.59 -2.28
C ARG A 49 9.50 16.20 -2.55
N MET A 50 8.85 15.40 -3.38
CA MET A 50 9.29 14.03 -3.68
C MET A 50 10.66 13.95 -4.36
N LYS A 51 11.11 15.04 -4.99
CA LYS A 51 12.44 15.11 -5.64
C LYS A 51 13.58 15.26 -4.63
N PHE A 52 13.30 15.79 -3.44
CA PHE A 52 14.29 16.12 -2.42
C PHE A 52 14.17 15.26 -1.15
N GLU A 53 13.10 14.48 -1.02
CA GLU A 53 12.89 13.62 0.14
C GLU A 53 13.71 12.34 -0.02
N ALA A 54 14.84 12.28 0.65
CA ALA A 54 15.62 11.05 0.80
C ALA A 54 15.13 10.35 2.07
N ASP A 55 14.44 9.22 1.91
CA ASP A 55 14.07 8.36 3.03
C ASP A 55 15.33 7.64 3.51
N GLU A 56 15.97 8.14 4.57
CA GLU A 56 17.08 7.48 5.21
C GLU A 56 16.58 6.26 5.98
N VAL A 57 17.02 5.07 5.59
CA VAL A 57 16.59 3.81 6.20
C VAL A 57 17.62 3.33 7.19
N ARG A 58 17.18 3.05 8.41
CA ARG A 58 17.99 2.42 9.44
C ARG A 58 17.28 1.19 10.00
N VAL A 59 17.91 0.04 9.94
CA VAL A 59 17.44 -1.17 10.63
C VAL A 59 17.95 -1.11 12.07
N ILE A 60 17.04 -1.00 13.03
CA ILE A 60 17.36 -0.85 14.46
C ILE A 60 17.61 -2.21 15.10
N GLY A 61 16.88 -3.26 14.64
CA GLY A 61 17.00 -4.61 15.19
C GLY A 61 16.34 -5.66 14.31
N GLY A 62 16.56 -6.92 14.64
CA GLY A 62 15.92 -8.07 13.99
C GLY A 62 16.62 -8.57 12.72
N VAL A 63 17.65 -7.89 12.23
CA VAL A 63 18.44 -8.29 11.04
C VAL A 63 19.94 -8.23 11.36
N ARG A 64 20.69 -9.24 10.89
CA ARG A 64 22.13 -9.29 10.99
C ARG A 64 22.72 -9.91 9.73
N HIS A 65 23.76 -9.29 9.18
CA HIS A 65 24.45 -9.78 7.95
C HIS A 65 23.49 -10.09 6.80
N GLY A 66 22.47 -9.20 6.60
CA GLY A 66 21.50 -9.34 5.53
C GLY A 66 20.47 -10.45 5.73
N ARG A 67 20.24 -10.93 6.98
CA ARG A 67 19.24 -11.97 7.27
C ARG A 67 18.49 -11.65 8.57
N THR A 68 17.18 -11.95 8.60
CA THR A 68 16.37 -11.87 9.80
C THR A 68 16.84 -12.86 10.86
N LEU A 69 16.62 -12.52 12.14
CA LEU A 69 17.06 -13.30 13.31
C LEU A 69 15.94 -14.10 13.97
N GLY A 70 14.68 -13.98 13.50
CA GLY A 70 13.51 -14.57 14.14
C GLY A 70 12.89 -13.73 15.26
N GLY A 71 13.57 -12.67 15.70
CA GLY A 71 13.01 -11.67 16.61
C GLY A 71 12.34 -10.51 15.86
N PRO A 72 11.74 -9.53 16.60
CA PRO A 72 11.12 -8.38 15.98
C PRO A 72 12.10 -7.60 15.09
N VAL A 73 11.67 -7.29 13.87
CA VAL A 73 12.39 -6.41 12.95
C VAL A 73 11.89 -4.99 13.16
N ALA A 74 12.80 -4.09 13.57
CA ALA A 74 12.50 -2.68 13.77
C ALA A 74 13.25 -1.83 12.73
N ILE A 75 12.49 -1.00 11.99
CA ILE A 75 12.98 -0.16 10.91
C ILE A 75 12.60 1.28 11.19
N GLU A 76 13.56 2.18 11.08
CA GLU A 76 13.37 3.62 11.13
C GLU A 76 13.52 4.20 9.72
N VAL A 77 12.61 5.10 9.37
CA VAL A 77 12.64 5.90 8.13
C VAL A 77 12.76 7.36 8.52
N GLY A 78 13.96 7.90 8.39
CA GLY A 78 14.31 9.27 8.80
C GLY A 78 13.57 10.34 8.02
N ASN A 79 13.50 11.55 8.59
CA ASN A 79 12.87 12.69 7.94
C ASN A 79 13.92 13.78 7.68
N SER A 80 14.27 14.01 6.43
CA SER A 80 15.24 15.05 6.03
C SER A 80 14.79 16.48 6.36
N GLU A 81 13.49 16.70 6.55
CA GLU A 81 12.96 18.03 6.94
C GLU A 81 12.94 18.25 8.46
N TRP A 82 13.22 17.23 9.27
CA TRP A 82 13.20 17.31 10.73
C TRP A 82 13.91 18.54 11.32
N PRO A 83 15.11 18.95 10.87
CA PRO A 83 15.79 20.12 11.42
C PRO A 83 14.96 21.42 11.39
N LYS A 84 13.95 21.50 10.51
CA LYS A 84 13.06 22.65 10.39
C LYS A 84 11.84 22.57 11.31
N TRP A 85 11.60 21.40 11.94
CA TRP A 85 10.41 21.07 12.71
C TRP A 85 10.69 20.78 14.19
N VAL A 86 11.96 20.75 14.61
CA VAL A 86 12.40 20.33 15.94
C VAL A 86 11.60 20.98 17.06
N GLU A 87 11.35 22.27 16.99
CA GLU A 87 10.60 22.98 18.03
C GLU A 87 9.08 22.77 17.89
N VAL A 88 8.54 22.87 16.66
CA VAL A 88 7.09 22.72 16.40
C VAL A 88 6.57 21.32 16.72
N MET A 89 7.40 20.29 16.52
CA MET A 89 7.07 18.90 16.74
C MET A 89 7.88 18.28 17.91
N SER A 90 8.36 19.12 18.82
CA SER A 90 9.07 18.66 20.02
C SER A 90 8.18 17.79 20.90
N ALA A 91 8.72 16.69 21.39
CA ALA A 91 8.08 15.85 22.42
C ALA A 91 8.10 16.53 23.79
N ASP A 92 9.05 17.43 24.03
CA ASP A 92 9.21 18.18 25.26
C ASP A 92 8.56 19.55 25.18
N PRO A 93 8.18 20.18 26.30
CA PRO A 93 7.65 21.54 26.33
C PRO A 93 8.63 22.55 25.71
N VAL A 94 8.11 23.40 24.87
CA VAL A 94 8.86 24.52 24.26
C VAL A 94 8.25 25.83 24.75
N ASP A 95 9.09 26.85 24.94
CA ASP A 95 8.67 28.19 25.35
C ASP A 95 7.58 28.71 24.39
N PRO A 96 6.38 29.10 24.89
CA PRO A 96 5.29 29.63 24.07
C PRO A 96 5.67 30.80 23.21
N GLU A 97 6.49 31.77 23.70
CA GLU A 97 6.92 32.92 22.92
C GLU A 97 7.76 32.52 21.71
N ARG A 98 8.60 31.51 21.84
CA ARG A 98 9.35 30.92 20.73
C ARG A 98 8.44 30.23 19.71
N LEU A 99 7.44 29.48 20.17
CA LEU A 99 6.48 28.81 19.29
C LEU A 99 5.64 29.81 18.50
N GLU A 100 5.17 30.90 19.13
CA GLU A 100 4.41 31.96 18.46
C GLU A 100 5.20 32.66 17.36
N ALA A 101 6.51 32.81 17.53
CA ALA A 101 7.39 33.39 16.53
C ALA A 101 7.61 32.50 15.29
N LEU A 102 7.26 31.20 15.36
CA LEU A 102 7.47 30.26 14.29
C LEU A 102 6.26 30.20 13.34
N ALA A 103 6.42 30.66 12.11
CA ALA A 103 5.36 30.61 11.08
C ALA A 103 4.81 29.19 10.84
N ARG A 104 5.66 28.13 11.01
CA ARG A 104 5.24 26.74 10.91
C ARG A 104 4.34 26.28 12.05
N ASN A 105 4.32 26.99 13.18
CA ASN A 105 3.46 26.70 14.31
C ASN A 105 2.07 27.36 14.21
N SER A 106 1.80 28.13 13.15
CA SER A 106 0.48 28.74 12.95
C SER A 106 -0.62 27.71 13.04
N PRO A 107 -1.69 27.92 13.86
CA PRO A 107 -2.79 26.99 14.03
C PRO A 107 -3.50 26.70 12.70
N LEU A 108 -3.86 25.45 12.49
CA LEU A 108 -4.58 24.97 11.31
C LEU A 108 -6.06 24.81 11.65
N THR A 109 -6.80 25.92 11.63
CA THR A 109 -8.21 26.00 12.07
C THR A 109 -9.22 25.74 10.95
N ARG A 110 -8.75 25.56 9.70
CA ARG A 110 -9.58 25.40 8.50
C ARG A 110 -9.47 23.98 7.94
N PRO A 111 -10.24 23.02 8.48
CA PRO A 111 -10.13 21.60 8.12
C PRO A 111 -10.40 21.38 6.63
N ARG A 112 -9.67 20.46 6.02
CA ARG A 112 -9.83 20.10 4.61
C ARG A 112 -10.99 19.14 4.43
N PRO A 113 -11.96 19.44 3.54
CA PRO A 113 -13.00 18.47 3.17
C PRO A 113 -12.38 17.17 2.63
N GLY A 114 -12.91 16.03 3.06
CA GLY A 114 -12.41 14.72 2.63
C GLY A 114 -11.12 14.25 3.31
N HIS A 115 -10.55 15.01 4.24
CA HIS A 115 -9.42 14.62 5.08
C HIS A 115 -9.89 14.21 6.49
N ALA A 116 -8.97 13.67 7.31
CA ALA A 116 -9.25 13.31 8.70
C ALA A 116 -9.42 14.52 9.64
N ASP A 117 -9.08 15.72 9.18
CA ASP A 117 -8.93 16.94 9.99
C ASP A 117 -10.12 17.16 10.93
N LEU A 118 -11.31 17.45 10.40
CA LEU A 118 -12.48 17.81 11.22
C LEU A 118 -12.91 16.67 12.13
N ALA A 119 -13.05 15.47 11.59
CA ALA A 119 -13.48 14.31 12.40
C ALA A 119 -12.47 13.98 13.51
N GLY A 120 -11.18 14.13 13.24
CA GLY A 120 -10.13 13.94 14.22
C GLY A 120 -10.14 15.03 15.30
N MET A 121 -10.26 16.30 14.91
CA MET A 121 -10.41 17.41 15.86
C MET A 121 -11.58 17.18 16.81
N GLN A 122 -12.74 16.80 16.28
CA GLN A 122 -13.93 16.49 17.07
C GLN A 122 -13.71 15.30 18.01
N LYS A 123 -13.07 14.23 17.51
CA LYS A 123 -12.82 13.01 18.28
C LYS A 123 -11.92 13.26 19.50
N TYR A 124 -10.88 14.08 19.34
CA TYR A 124 -9.84 14.30 20.37
C TYR A 124 -9.97 15.64 21.09
N GLY A 125 -10.92 16.50 20.69
CA GLY A 125 -11.13 17.81 21.30
C GLY A 125 -10.02 18.84 20.95
N PHE A 126 -9.41 18.72 19.75
CA PHE A 126 -8.37 19.66 19.32
C PHE A 126 -8.98 20.86 18.59
N ALA A 127 -8.46 22.07 18.88
CA ALA A 127 -8.76 23.30 18.13
C ALA A 127 -7.87 23.49 16.90
N ASP A 128 -6.80 22.71 16.77
CA ASP A 128 -5.84 22.69 15.67
C ASP A 128 -5.82 21.31 15.02
N SER A 129 -5.88 21.24 13.69
CA SER A 129 -5.85 19.97 12.96
C SER A 129 -4.45 19.36 12.85
N ARG A 130 -3.39 20.05 13.28
CA ARG A 130 -2.00 19.57 13.16
C ARG A 130 -1.79 18.17 13.74
N PRO A 131 -2.17 17.87 15.00
CA PRO A 131 -1.96 16.52 15.56
C PRO A 131 -2.62 15.42 14.73
N ILE A 132 -3.74 15.73 14.07
CA ILE A 132 -4.47 14.80 13.23
C ILE A 132 -3.76 14.61 11.89
N LEU A 133 -3.44 15.71 11.20
CA LEU A 133 -2.85 15.65 9.87
C LEU A 133 -1.46 15.01 9.85
N GLU A 134 -0.69 15.20 10.93
CA GLU A 134 0.65 14.64 11.05
C GLU A 134 0.61 13.10 11.02
N ARG A 135 -0.30 12.50 11.74
CA ARG A 135 -0.45 11.03 11.75
C ARG A 135 -1.28 10.49 10.59
N ALA A 136 -2.29 11.22 10.11
CA ALA A 136 -3.13 10.81 8.98
C ALA A 136 -2.44 10.99 7.61
N SER A 137 -1.25 11.56 7.58
CA SER A 137 -0.47 11.79 6.38
C SER A 137 -0.11 10.48 5.67
N ALA A 138 -0.19 10.49 4.33
CA ALA A 138 0.27 9.37 3.50
C ALA A 138 1.78 9.07 3.63
N ARG A 139 2.57 9.95 4.27
CA ARG A 139 3.98 9.65 4.59
C ARG A 139 4.10 8.42 5.50
N GLU A 140 3.15 8.18 6.39
CA GLU A 140 3.11 6.98 7.25
C GLU A 140 3.27 5.69 6.44
N THR A 141 2.79 5.65 5.20
CA THR A 141 2.93 4.49 4.32
C THR A 141 4.38 4.12 3.99
N ALA A 142 5.36 5.02 4.20
CA ALA A 142 6.77 4.67 4.05
C ALA A 142 7.19 3.57 5.04
N ALA A 143 6.72 3.64 6.29
CA ALA A 143 6.96 2.57 7.26
C ALA A 143 6.28 1.25 6.85
N ARG A 144 5.06 1.30 6.28
CA ARG A 144 4.39 0.09 5.75
C ARG A 144 5.17 -0.53 4.60
N VAL A 145 5.67 0.29 3.66
CA VAL A 145 6.49 -0.17 2.53
C VAL A 145 7.79 -0.80 3.02
N ALA A 146 8.43 -0.20 4.02
CA ALA A 146 9.64 -0.77 4.62
C ALA A 146 9.39 -2.17 5.24
N LEU A 147 8.28 -2.35 5.96
CA LEU A 147 7.88 -3.66 6.49
C LEU A 147 7.44 -4.62 5.37
N GLY A 148 6.73 -4.12 4.36
CA GLY A 148 6.32 -4.88 3.18
C GLY A 148 7.52 -5.43 2.38
N ALA A 149 8.65 -4.70 2.35
CA ALA A 149 9.88 -5.18 1.73
C ALA A 149 10.38 -6.49 2.38
N VAL A 150 10.29 -6.59 3.71
CA VAL A 150 10.64 -7.82 4.44
C VAL A 150 9.69 -8.96 4.10
N ALA A 151 8.38 -8.67 4.03
CA ALA A 151 7.36 -9.65 3.67
C ALA A 151 7.53 -10.15 2.21
N LYS A 152 7.79 -9.25 1.26
CA LYS A 152 8.11 -9.63 -0.14
C LYS A 152 9.34 -10.51 -0.22
N ALA A 153 10.41 -10.18 0.52
CA ALA A 153 11.62 -10.98 0.57
C ALA A 153 11.35 -12.39 1.12
N PHE A 154 10.53 -12.51 2.15
CA PHE A 154 10.07 -13.80 2.68
C PHE A 154 9.29 -14.62 1.66
N LEU A 155 8.29 -14.03 1.00
CA LEU A 155 7.47 -14.70 0.00
C LEU A 155 8.32 -15.20 -1.19
N ARG A 156 9.23 -14.37 -1.68
CA ARG A 156 10.16 -14.75 -2.73
C ARG A 156 11.05 -15.91 -2.31
N GLU A 157 11.60 -15.88 -1.09
CA GLU A 157 12.50 -16.88 -0.59
C GLU A 157 11.83 -18.23 -0.33
N VAL A 158 10.58 -18.25 0.13
CA VAL A 158 9.85 -19.45 0.54
C VAL A 158 9.02 -20.06 -0.59
N LEU A 159 8.41 -19.22 -1.43
CA LEU A 159 7.47 -19.64 -2.48
C LEU A 159 8.01 -19.44 -3.90
N GLY A 160 9.01 -18.58 -4.10
CA GLY A 160 9.37 -18.03 -5.40
C GLY A 160 8.38 -16.94 -5.88
N ALA A 161 7.49 -16.49 -5.01
CA ALA A 161 6.42 -15.57 -5.36
C ALA A 161 6.92 -14.14 -5.59
N SER A 162 6.30 -13.46 -6.55
CA SER A 162 6.48 -12.03 -6.81
C SER A 162 5.20 -11.27 -6.48
N VAL A 163 5.36 -10.05 -5.99
CA VAL A 163 4.25 -9.12 -5.73
C VAL A 163 4.52 -7.87 -6.54
N ILE A 164 3.68 -7.60 -7.53
CA ILE A 164 3.79 -6.47 -8.42
C ILE A 164 2.49 -5.67 -8.44
N SER A 165 2.54 -4.41 -8.86
CA SER A 165 1.34 -3.59 -9.08
C SER A 165 1.49 -2.72 -10.29
N HIS A 166 0.35 -2.39 -10.90
CA HIS A 166 0.25 -1.38 -11.94
C HIS A 166 -1.03 -0.56 -11.79
N VAL A 167 -1.09 0.58 -12.45
CA VAL A 167 -2.26 1.44 -12.48
C VAL A 167 -3.18 0.95 -13.60
N VAL A 168 -4.44 0.70 -13.27
CA VAL A 168 -5.47 0.26 -14.22
C VAL A 168 -6.49 1.34 -14.55
N GLU A 169 -6.66 2.34 -13.66
CA GLU A 169 -7.51 3.51 -13.91
C GLU A 169 -6.85 4.75 -13.31
N LEU A 170 -6.94 5.89 -14.00
CA LEU A 170 -6.47 7.17 -13.52
C LEU A 170 -7.37 8.29 -14.06
N GLY A 171 -8.07 9.01 -13.18
CA GLY A 171 -9.10 9.96 -13.58
C GLY A 171 -10.19 9.30 -14.40
N SER A 172 -10.38 9.75 -15.62
CA SER A 172 -11.35 9.22 -16.58
C SER A 172 -10.79 8.12 -17.50
N VAL A 173 -9.49 7.82 -17.39
CA VAL A 173 -8.78 6.87 -18.29
C VAL A 173 -8.67 5.51 -17.62
N ALA A 174 -9.08 4.46 -18.32
CA ALA A 174 -9.02 3.07 -17.86
C ALA A 174 -8.34 2.16 -18.89
N VAL A 175 -7.62 1.16 -18.40
CA VAL A 175 -7.08 0.06 -19.23
C VAL A 175 -8.25 -0.72 -19.84
N PRO A 176 -8.24 -1.02 -21.16
CA PRO A 176 -9.32 -1.75 -21.82
C PRO A 176 -9.57 -3.11 -21.16
N ALA A 177 -10.86 -3.47 -21.05
CA ALA A 177 -11.24 -4.79 -20.55
C ALA A 177 -10.63 -5.90 -21.42
N GLY A 178 -10.11 -6.95 -20.77
CA GLY A 178 -9.48 -8.08 -21.47
C GLY A 178 -8.00 -7.86 -21.81
N THR A 179 -7.40 -6.72 -21.44
CA THR A 179 -5.94 -6.53 -21.55
C THR A 179 -5.23 -7.61 -20.70
N ALA A 180 -4.17 -8.19 -21.26
CA ALA A 180 -3.38 -9.21 -20.58
C ALA A 180 -2.79 -8.67 -19.26
N LEU A 181 -2.80 -9.52 -18.24
CA LEU A 181 -2.17 -9.17 -16.96
C LEU A 181 -0.65 -9.17 -17.12
N PRO A 182 0.06 -8.16 -16.55
CA PRO A 182 1.51 -8.15 -16.59
C PRO A 182 2.09 -9.25 -15.68
N GLY A 183 3.21 -9.83 -16.11
CA GLY A 183 3.98 -10.76 -15.30
C GLY A 183 5.10 -10.08 -14.50
N PRO A 184 5.77 -10.84 -13.61
CA PRO A 184 6.87 -10.32 -12.79
C PRO A 184 8.03 -9.73 -13.59
N GLY A 185 8.28 -10.23 -14.81
CA GLY A 185 9.33 -9.72 -15.69
C GLY A 185 9.08 -8.33 -16.25
N GLU A 186 7.87 -7.81 -16.11
CA GLU A 186 7.50 -6.48 -16.60
C GLU A 186 7.61 -5.37 -15.53
N LEU A 187 7.95 -5.75 -14.27
CA LEU A 187 8.00 -4.80 -13.15
C LEU A 187 8.94 -3.62 -13.42
N GLU A 188 10.10 -3.86 -14.01
CA GLU A 188 11.07 -2.80 -14.33
C GLU A 188 10.50 -1.82 -15.36
N ALA A 189 9.81 -2.31 -16.38
CA ALA A 189 9.15 -1.48 -17.38
C ALA A 189 7.99 -0.68 -16.77
N ILE A 190 7.18 -1.31 -15.89
CA ILE A 190 6.11 -0.65 -15.16
C ILE A 190 6.66 0.47 -14.27
N ASP A 191 7.73 0.21 -13.53
CA ASP A 191 8.35 1.22 -12.66
C ASP A 191 9.00 2.36 -13.44
N ALA A 192 9.45 2.10 -14.66
CA ALA A 192 9.99 3.13 -15.56
C ALA A 192 8.91 3.99 -16.22
N ASP A 193 7.68 3.50 -16.31
CA ASP A 193 6.56 4.26 -16.85
C ASP A 193 6.06 5.33 -15.86
N PRO A 194 5.86 6.59 -16.30
CA PRO A 194 5.42 7.67 -15.42
C PRO A 194 4.06 7.44 -14.74
N ALA A 195 3.12 6.77 -15.41
CA ALA A 195 1.83 6.41 -14.84
C ALA A 195 1.87 5.07 -14.07
N ARG A 196 2.96 4.31 -14.18
CA ARG A 196 3.08 2.93 -13.74
C ARG A 196 1.96 2.04 -14.29
N CYS A 197 1.59 2.25 -15.55
CA CYS A 197 0.60 1.46 -16.28
C CYS A 197 1.33 0.43 -17.17
N ALA A 198 0.89 -0.83 -17.12
CA ALA A 198 1.48 -1.90 -17.94
C ALA A 198 1.11 -1.79 -19.42
N ASP A 199 0.02 -1.08 -19.77
CA ASP A 199 -0.38 -0.84 -21.15
C ASP A 199 0.15 0.51 -21.65
N PRO A 200 1.12 0.54 -22.59
CA PRO A 200 1.78 1.79 -22.99
C PRO A 200 0.82 2.79 -23.67
N GLY A 201 -0.20 2.31 -24.36
CA GLY A 201 -1.20 3.17 -25.00
C GLY A 201 -2.04 3.93 -23.97
N THR A 202 -2.51 3.22 -22.97
CA THR A 202 -3.26 3.80 -21.83
C THR A 202 -2.37 4.69 -20.96
N ALA A 203 -1.09 4.31 -20.75
CA ALA A 203 -0.13 5.10 -19.98
C ALA A 203 0.02 6.53 -20.52
N ALA A 204 0.10 6.68 -21.86
CA ALA A 204 0.18 8.01 -22.49
C ALA A 204 -1.09 8.85 -22.21
N LEU A 205 -2.27 8.24 -22.32
CA LEU A 205 -3.55 8.92 -22.02
C LEU A 205 -3.65 9.31 -20.54
N MET A 206 -3.18 8.46 -19.63
CA MET A 206 -3.11 8.78 -18.18
C MET A 206 -2.19 9.95 -17.90
N ALA A 207 -1.07 10.06 -18.62
CA ALA A 207 -0.16 11.18 -18.51
C ALA A 207 -0.80 12.51 -18.92
N ASP A 208 -1.56 12.51 -20.03
CA ASP A 208 -2.30 13.65 -20.50
C ASP A 208 -3.41 14.08 -19.53
N GLU A 209 -4.10 13.12 -18.91
CA GLU A 209 -5.15 13.37 -17.90
C GLU A 209 -4.57 14.06 -16.66
N VAL A 210 -3.41 13.61 -16.17
CA VAL A 210 -2.72 14.24 -15.04
C VAL A 210 -2.29 15.67 -15.38
N GLU A 211 -1.80 15.91 -16.59
CA GLU A 211 -1.39 17.24 -17.01
C GLU A 211 -2.60 18.18 -17.18
N SER A 212 -3.73 17.65 -17.65
CA SER A 212 -5.00 18.40 -17.69
C SER A 212 -5.45 18.82 -16.29
N ALA A 213 -5.50 17.88 -15.34
CA ALA A 213 -5.86 18.17 -13.96
C ALA A 213 -4.92 19.19 -13.29
N ARG A 214 -3.62 19.10 -13.59
CA ARG A 214 -2.63 20.07 -13.10
C ARG A 214 -2.93 21.48 -13.57
N ARG A 215 -3.22 21.67 -14.87
CA ARG A 215 -3.59 22.97 -15.45
C ARG A 215 -4.87 23.51 -14.83
N ASP A 216 -5.82 22.64 -14.54
CA ASP A 216 -7.08 23.01 -13.92
C ASP A 216 -6.98 23.29 -12.41
N GLY A 217 -5.82 23.05 -11.79
CA GLY A 217 -5.62 23.20 -10.35
C GLY A 217 -6.42 22.17 -9.53
N ASP A 218 -6.56 20.97 -10.04
CA ASP A 218 -7.35 19.88 -9.44
C ASP A 218 -6.50 18.64 -9.11
N THR A 219 -7.11 17.61 -8.54
CA THR A 219 -6.46 16.35 -8.15
C THR A 219 -7.23 15.15 -8.71
N LEU A 220 -6.51 14.06 -8.97
CA LEU A 220 -7.06 12.84 -9.53
C LEU A 220 -6.94 11.66 -8.59
N GLY A 221 -7.96 10.81 -8.62
CA GLY A 221 -7.96 9.45 -8.09
C GLY A 221 -7.72 8.43 -9.19
N GLY A 222 -7.88 7.16 -8.85
CA GLY A 222 -7.74 6.05 -9.79
C GLY A 222 -7.74 4.70 -9.09
N VAL A 223 -7.40 3.65 -9.84
CA VAL A 223 -7.40 2.27 -9.37
C VAL A 223 -6.04 1.64 -9.63
N VAL A 224 -5.49 1.02 -8.60
CA VAL A 224 -4.30 0.16 -8.73
C VAL A 224 -4.70 -1.30 -8.64
N GLU A 225 -4.02 -2.13 -9.40
CA GLU A 225 -4.14 -3.59 -9.35
C GLU A 225 -2.85 -4.19 -8.82
N VAL A 226 -2.95 -5.11 -7.86
CA VAL A 226 -1.83 -5.88 -7.30
C VAL A 226 -1.98 -7.33 -7.72
N LEU A 227 -0.89 -7.90 -8.21
CA LEU A 227 -0.79 -9.28 -8.65
C LEU A 227 0.23 -10.03 -7.80
N VAL A 228 -0.11 -11.26 -7.40
CA VAL A 228 0.83 -12.16 -6.73
C VAL A 228 0.78 -13.51 -7.41
N ASP A 229 1.91 -13.95 -7.91
CA ASP A 229 2.08 -15.26 -8.54
C ASP A 229 2.58 -16.33 -7.58
N SER A 230 2.69 -17.55 -8.06
CA SER A 230 3.36 -18.70 -7.41
C SER A 230 2.82 -19.05 -6.02
N LEU A 231 1.61 -18.63 -5.68
CA LEU A 231 0.96 -19.01 -4.44
C LEU A 231 0.52 -20.46 -4.46
N PRO A 232 0.72 -21.26 -3.39
CA PRO A 232 0.10 -22.56 -3.28
C PRO A 232 -1.41 -22.40 -3.07
N PRO A 233 -2.23 -23.38 -3.50
CA PRO A 233 -3.65 -23.38 -3.16
C PRO A 233 -3.86 -23.53 -1.65
N GLY A 234 -4.97 -22.97 -1.12
CA GLY A 234 -5.39 -23.16 0.27
C GLY A 234 -4.71 -22.25 1.29
N LEU A 235 -4.17 -21.10 0.91
CA LEU A 235 -3.86 -20.00 1.84
C LEU A 235 -5.16 -19.30 2.24
N GLY A 236 -5.33 -18.96 3.51
CA GLY A 236 -6.59 -18.49 4.07
C GLY A 236 -7.51 -19.66 4.45
N SER A 237 -8.79 -19.39 4.70
CA SER A 237 -9.73 -20.41 5.17
C SER A 237 -11.18 -20.10 4.78
N HIS A 238 -11.96 -21.14 4.52
CA HIS A 238 -13.42 -21.05 4.33
C HIS A 238 -14.20 -21.17 5.66
N VAL A 239 -13.50 -21.54 6.74
CA VAL A 239 -14.14 -21.95 8.00
C VAL A 239 -14.79 -20.79 8.73
N HIS A 240 -14.16 -19.59 8.71
CA HIS A 240 -14.68 -18.41 9.38
C HIS A 240 -14.32 -17.14 8.58
N TRP A 241 -15.17 -16.12 8.66
CA TRP A 241 -15.08 -14.91 7.83
C TRP A 241 -13.77 -14.13 7.99
N ASP A 242 -13.23 -14.03 9.21
CA ASP A 242 -12.00 -13.30 9.53
C ASP A 242 -10.71 -14.01 9.14
N ARG A 243 -10.82 -15.32 8.79
CA ARG A 243 -9.71 -16.13 8.30
C ARG A 243 -9.67 -16.23 6.76
N ARG A 244 -10.68 -15.68 6.09
CA ARG A 244 -10.72 -15.64 4.62
C ARG A 244 -9.62 -14.72 4.10
N LEU A 245 -8.88 -15.20 3.08
CA LEU A 245 -7.79 -14.43 2.47
C LEU A 245 -8.32 -13.14 1.81
N ASP A 246 -9.42 -13.22 1.06
CA ASP A 246 -10.07 -12.08 0.43
C ASP A 246 -10.51 -11.01 1.44
N SER A 247 -11.09 -11.41 2.58
CA SER A 247 -11.49 -10.48 3.65
C SER A 247 -10.29 -9.76 4.27
N ARG A 248 -9.21 -10.49 4.52
CA ARG A 248 -7.97 -9.93 5.10
C ARG A 248 -7.29 -8.96 4.12
N LEU A 249 -7.25 -9.31 2.83
CA LEU A 249 -6.74 -8.44 1.76
C LEU A 249 -7.57 -7.16 1.65
N ALA A 250 -8.91 -7.28 1.64
CA ALA A 250 -9.80 -6.13 1.57
C ALA A 250 -9.61 -5.20 2.78
N ALA A 251 -9.52 -5.74 3.99
CA ALA A 251 -9.29 -4.95 5.21
C ALA A 251 -7.94 -4.21 5.17
N ALA A 252 -6.87 -4.89 4.73
CA ALA A 252 -5.53 -4.29 4.66
C ALA A 252 -5.45 -3.17 3.61
N LEU A 253 -6.03 -3.39 2.43
CA LEU A 253 -6.07 -2.38 1.36
C LEU A 253 -6.97 -1.20 1.73
N MET A 254 -8.15 -1.44 2.31
CA MET A 254 -9.05 -0.38 2.79
C MET A 254 -8.41 0.47 3.90
N GLY A 255 -7.45 -0.09 4.64
CA GLY A 255 -6.67 0.61 5.65
C GLY A 255 -5.58 1.54 5.10
N ILE A 256 -5.39 1.64 3.79
CA ILE A 256 -4.50 2.61 3.14
C ILE A 256 -5.22 3.96 3.03
N GLN A 257 -4.50 5.05 3.28
CA GLN A 257 -5.06 6.41 3.17
C GLN A 257 -5.67 6.63 1.79
N ALA A 258 -6.83 7.28 1.77
CA ALA A 258 -7.60 7.63 0.58
C ALA A 258 -8.22 6.45 -0.21
N ILE A 259 -8.02 5.21 0.15
CA ILE A 259 -8.72 4.09 -0.47
C ILE A 259 -10.20 4.10 -0.06
N LYS A 260 -11.08 3.90 -1.03
CA LYS A 260 -12.55 3.96 -0.87
C LYS A 260 -13.26 2.73 -1.42
N GLY A 261 -12.55 1.87 -2.14
CA GLY A 261 -13.09 0.62 -2.68
C GLY A 261 -11.98 -0.42 -2.83
N VAL A 262 -12.35 -1.69 -2.69
CA VAL A 262 -11.48 -2.84 -2.92
C VAL A 262 -12.27 -3.87 -3.72
N GLU A 263 -11.63 -4.45 -4.73
CA GLU A 263 -12.17 -5.55 -5.52
C GLU A 263 -11.20 -6.73 -5.52
N VAL A 264 -11.74 -7.93 -5.55
CA VAL A 264 -10.99 -9.18 -5.74
C VAL A 264 -11.39 -9.76 -7.09
N GLY A 265 -10.44 -9.98 -7.96
CA GLY A 265 -10.71 -10.40 -9.34
C GLY A 265 -11.50 -9.34 -10.11
N ASP A 266 -12.56 -9.76 -10.81
CA ASP A 266 -13.45 -8.87 -11.56
C ASP A 266 -14.46 -8.11 -10.67
N GLY A 267 -14.45 -8.36 -9.34
CA GLY A 267 -15.17 -7.57 -8.36
C GLY A 267 -16.63 -7.29 -8.70
N PHE A 268 -16.99 -6.03 -8.85
CA PHE A 268 -18.37 -5.62 -9.18
C PHE A 268 -18.85 -6.08 -10.56
N GLU A 269 -17.95 -6.36 -11.50
CA GLU A 269 -18.34 -6.88 -12.81
C GLU A 269 -18.90 -8.31 -12.71
N LEU A 270 -18.39 -9.14 -11.79
CA LEU A 270 -18.98 -10.46 -11.52
C LEU A 270 -20.43 -10.37 -11.07
N ALA A 271 -20.81 -9.34 -10.31
CA ALA A 271 -22.19 -9.15 -9.88
C ALA A 271 -23.15 -8.84 -11.04
N ARG A 272 -22.62 -8.36 -12.18
CA ARG A 272 -23.38 -8.06 -13.40
C ARG A 272 -23.36 -9.22 -14.41
N THR A 273 -22.50 -10.21 -14.18
CA THR A 273 -22.25 -11.33 -15.09
C THR A 273 -23.11 -12.54 -14.69
N ARG A 274 -23.73 -13.21 -15.68
CA ARG A 274 -24.48 -14.44 -15.41
C ARG A 274 -23.55 -15.55 -14.92
N GLY A 275 -24.00 -16.35 -13.96
CA GLY A 275 -23.19 -17.37 -13.27
C GLY A 275 -22.44 -18.32 -14.20
N SER A 276 -23.05 -18.76 -15.30
CA SER A 276 -22.40 -19.62 -16.31
C SER A 276 -21.21 -18.96 -17.04
N LEU A 277 -21.06 -17.64 -16.94
CA LEU A 277 -19.98 -16.87 -17.53
C LEU A 277 -19.06 -16.22 -16.49
N ALA A 278 -19.49 -16.21 -15.22
CA ALA A 278 -18.79 -15.55 -14.13
C ALA A 278 -17.73 -16.44 -13.46
N HIS A 279 -17.97 -17.73 -13.39
CA HIS A 279 -17.09 -18.66 -12.66
C HIS A 279 -15.98 -19.20 -13.53
N ASP A 280 -14.82 -19.38 -12.93
CA ASP A 280 -13.62 -19.92 -13.58
C ASP A 280 -13.75 -21.42 -13.68
N GLU A 281 -14.06 -21.96 -14.89
CA GLU A 281 -14.19 -23.40 -15.10
C GLU A 281 -12.87 -24.12 -14.78
N ILE A 282 -12.97 -25.31 -14.15
CA ILE A 282 -11.82 -26.12 -13.82
C ILE A 282 -11.62 -27.16 -14.92
N LEU A 283 -10.52 -27.04 -15.64
CA LEU A 283 -10.18 -27.88 -16.79
C LEU A 283 -8.98 -28.79 -16.48
N PRO A 284 -8.90 -30.01 -17.04
CA PRO A 284 -7.72 -30.82 -16.92
C PRO A 284 -6.51 -30.18 -17.61
N ASP A 285 -5.33 -30.32 -16.99
CA ASP A 285 -4.04 -29.83 -17.50
C ASP A 285 -2.96 -30.94 -17.42
N GLY A 286 -3.31 -32.14 -17.87
CA GLY A 286 -2.49 -33.34 -17.78
C GLY A 286 -2.82 -34.20 -16.57
N PRO A 287 -2.14 -35.36 -16.42
CA PRO A 287 -2.42 -36.32 -15.34
C PRO A 287 -2.22 -35.71 -13.94
N GLY A 288 -3.31 -35.65 -13.15
CA GLY A 288 -3.30 -35.08 -11.79
C GLY A 288 -3.12 -33.57 -11.74
N ARG A 289 -3.31 -32.85 -12.85
CA ARG A 289 -3.20 -31.40 -12.95
C ARG A 289 -4.50 -30.78 -13.43
N VAL A 290 -4.80 -29.61 -12.89
CA VAL A 290 -5.93 -28.79 -13.32
C VAL A 290 -5.48 -27.34 -13.50
N ARG A 291 -6.20 -26.63 -14.35
CA ARG A 291 -6.07 -25.17 -14.50
C ARG A 291 -7.46 -24.53 -14.51
N ARG A 292 -7.54 -23.26 -14.23
CA ARG A 292 -8.76 -22.49 -14.46
C ARG A 292 -8.76 -21.90 -15.86
N ALA A 293 -9.95 -21.90 -16.46
CA ALA A 293 -10.14 -21.37 -17.83
C ALA A 293 -10.01 -19.83 -17.86
N SER A 294 -10.24 -19.19 -16.74
CA SER A 294 -10.15 -17.72 -16.56
C SER A 294 -9.66 -17.38 -15.16
N GLY A 295 -9.43 -16.09 -14.88
CA GLY A 295 -8.99 -15.59 -13.58
C GLY A 295 -9.96 -14.57 -12.98
N ARG A 296 -11.25 -14.70 -13.22
CA ARG A 296 -12.29 -13.76 -12.81
C ARG A 296 -12.44 -13.66 -11.29
N SER A 297 -12.26 -14.79 -10.60
CA SER A 297 -12.27 -14.87 -9.13
C SER A 297 -11.07 -14.19 -8.46
N GLY A 298 -10.06 -13.80 -9.24
CA GLY A 298 -8.85 -13.14 -8.73
C GLY A 298 -7.96 -14.06 -7.92
N GLY A 299 -7.93 -15.36 -8.24
CA GLY A 299 -7.06 -16.33 -7.56
C GLY A 299 -7.53 -16.74 -6.17
N THR A 300 -8.78 -16.43 -5.80
CA THR A 300 -9.40 -16.85 -4.54
C THR A 300 -10.78 -17.45 -4.74
N GLU A 301 -11.05 -18.56 -4.09
CA GLU A 301 -12.36 -19.19 -4.04
C GLU A 301 -12.66 -19.60 -2.61
N GLY A 302 -13.86 -19.29 -2.13
CA GLY A 302 -14.27 -19.61 -0.76
C GLY A 302 -13.38 -19.01 0.33
N GLY A 303 -12.63 -17.93 0.05
CA GLY A 303 -11.70 -17.32 0.99
C GLY A 303 -10.31 -17.96 1.04
N MET A 304 -10.00 -18.82 0.07
CA MET A 304 -8.69 -19.50 -0.04
C MET A 304 -8.05 -19.22 -1.39
N SER A 305 -6.72 -19.18 -1.44
CA SER A 305 -5.98 -19.14 -2.70
C SER A 305 -6.21 -20.41 -3.52
N THR A 306 -6.25 -20.25 -4.85
CA THR A 306 -6.53 -21.35 -5.79
C THR A 306 -5.28 -21.95 -6.43
N GLY A 307 -4.12 -21.31 -6.30
CA GLY A 307 -2.91 -21.62 -7.03
C GLY A 307 -2.71 -20.73 -8.29
N GLU A 308 -3.77 -20.08 -8.74
CA GLU A 308 -3.71 -19.09 -9.82
C GLU A 308 -3.19 -17.73 -9.32
N VAL A 309 -2.95 -16.81 -10.24
CA VAL A 309 -2.52 -15.44 -9.87
C VAL A 309 -3.56 -14.77 -8.98
N LEU A 310 -3.12 -14.36 -7.80
CA LEU A 310 -3.94 -13.53 -6.91
C LEU A 310 -4.00 -12.13 -7.49
N ARG A 311 -5.23 -11.60 -7.68
CA ARG A 311 -5.49 -10.30 -8.27
C ARG A 311 -6.44 -9.50 -7.39
N VAL A 312 -5.99 -8.35 -6.89
CA VAL A 312 -6.79 -7.45 -6.07
C VAL A 312 -6.63 -6.01 -6.55
N ARG A 313 -7.70 -5.21 -6.47
CA ARG A 313 -7.72 -3.81 -6.86
C ARG A 313 -8.05 -2.91 -5.68
N ALA A 314 -7.49 -1.71 -5.68
CA ALA A 314 -7.78 -0.68 -4.69
C ALA A 314 -8.08 0.64 -5.39
N ALA A 315 -9.28 1.18 -5.13
CA ALA A 315 -9.75 2.45 -5.67
C ALA A 315 -9.40 3.59 -4.71
N MET A 316 -8.57 4.51 -5.16
CA MET A 316 -8.12 5.68 -4.44
C MET A 316 -8.91 6.92 -4.87
N LYS A 317 -9.55 7.62 -3.93
CA LYS A 317 -10.15 8.92 -4.21
C LYS A 317 -9.09 9.98 -4.50
N PRO A 318 -9.43 11.11 -5.17
CA PRO A 318 -8.55 12.26 -5.31
C PRO A 318 -8.00 12.75 -3.97
N ILE A 319 -6.79 13.32 -3.99
CA ILE A 319 -6.15 13.87 -2.79
C ILE A 319 -6.97 15.06 -2.27
N ALA A 320 -7.23 15.07 -0.96
CA ALA A 320 -8.10 16.08 -0.32
C ALA A 320 -7.51 17.51 -0.28
N THR A 321 -6.20 17.66 -0.48
CA THR A 321 -5.55 18.97 -0.62
C THR A 321 -5.62 19.41 -2.09
N VAL A 322 -6.72 20.06 -2.45
CA VAL A 322 -6.96 20.51 -3.82
C VAL A 322 -6.45 21.94 -3.98
N PRO A 323 -5.65 22.27 -5.04
CA PRO A 323 -5.19 23.64 -5.30
C PRO A 323 -6.34 24.64 -5.43
N LYS A 324 -7.45 24.29 -6.09
CA LYS A 324 -8.74 24.99 -5.99
C LYS A 324 -9.34 24.79 -4.61
N ALA A 325 -8.88 25.54 -3.60
CA ALA A 325 -9.29 25.35 -2.21
C ALA A 325 -10.81 25.26 -2.06
N LEU A 326 -11.29 24.15 -1.50
CA LEU A 326 -12.71 23.88 -1.26
C LEU A 326 -13.24 24.75 -0.10
N ARG A 327 -14.54 24.97 -0.07
CA ARG A 327 -15.22 25.66 1.04
C ARG A 327 -15.13 24.83 2.31
N THR A 328 -14.91 25.48 3.43
CA THR A 328 -14.87 24.93 4.77
C THR A 328 -15.32 25.97 5.78
N VAL A 329 -15.13 25.71 7.05
CA VAL A 329 -15.33 26.67 8.14
C VAL A 329 -14.02 26.87 8.90
N ASP A 330 -13.80 28.04 9.44
CA ASP A 330 -12.80 28.22 10.47
C ASP A 330 -13.44 27.79 11.80
N VAL A 331 -12.90 26.74 12.41
CA VAL A 331 -13.52 26.10 13.60
C VAL A 331 -13.42 26.95 14.86
N VAL A 332 -12.58 28.00 14.86
CA VAL A 332 -12.43 28.92 15.99
C VAL A 332 -13.46 30.05 15.89
N THR A 333 -13.65 30.62 14.69
CA THR A 333 -14.59 31.73 14.50
C THR A 333 -16.00 31.28 14.13
N GLY A 334 -16.14 30.07 13.58
CA GLY A 334 -17.39 29.55 13.02
C GLY A 334 -17.76 30.15 11.65
N GLU A 335 -16.89 30.96 11.06
CA GLU A 335 -17.14 31.65 9.79
C GLU A 335 -16.80 30.76 8.58
N GLU A 336 -17.47 31.05 7.45
CA GLU A 336 -17.12 30.41 6.18
C GLU A 336 -15.68 30.75 5.77
N ALA A 337 -14.94 29.75 5.33
CA ALA A 337 -13.54 29.87 4.94
C ALA A 337 -13.19 29.03 3.71
N ARG A 338 -11.99 29.15 3.23
CA ARG A 338 -11.36 28.21 2.30
C ARG A 338 -10.41 27.29 3.06
N ALA A 339 -10.41 26.02 2.68
CA ALA A 339 -9.54 25.01 3.27
C ALA A 339 -8.06 25.44 3.19
N ASN A 340 -7.28 25.06 4.19
CA ASN A 340 -5.85 25.33 4.21
C ASN A 340 -5.18 24.80 2.93
N ASN A 341 -4.54 25.70 2.19
CA ASN A 341 -3.76 25.32 1.02
C ASN A 341 -2.40 24.81 1.49
N GLN A 342 -2.15 23.54 1.29
CA GLN A 342 -0.83 22.94 1.48
C GLN A 342 -0.32 22.41 0.14
N ARG A 343 1.00 22.32 -0.02
CA ARG A 343 1.59 21.71 -1.20
C ARG A 343 1.09 20.28 -1.30
N SER A 344 0.56 19.91 -2.47
CA SER A 344 -0.02 18.61 -2.72
C SER A 344 0.46 18.03 -4.05
N ASP A 345 0.39 16.72 -4.16
CA ASP A 345 0.47 16.02 -5.44
C ASP A 345 -0.81 16.26 -6.24
N VAL A 346 -0.76 16.22 -7.54
CA VAL A 346 -1.94 16.17 -8.43
C VAL A 346 -2.55 14.78 -8.38
N CYS A 347 -1.68 13.75 -8.36
CA CYS A 347 -2.05 12.35 -8.33
C CYS A 347 -1.08 11.55 -7.46
N ALA A 348 -1.59 10.62 -6.66
CA ALA A 348 -0.78 9.70 -5.85
C ALA A 348 -1.08 8.23 -6.18
N VAL A 349 -1.87 7.95 -7.22
CA VAL A 349 -2.29 6.59 -7.58
C VAL A 349 -1.08 5.68 -7.89
N PRO A 350 -0.06 6.09 -8.68
CA PRO A 350 1.10 5.26 -8.92
C PRO A 350 1.84 4.84 -7.64
N ALA A 351 2.00 5.76 -6.69
CA ALA A 351 2.60 5.47 -5.40
C ALA A 351 1.74 4.53 -4.53
N ALA A 352 0.41 4.69 -4.59
CA ALA A 352 -0.53 3.82 -3.88
C ALA A 352 -0.40 2.36 -4.32
N GLY A 353 -0.01 2.08 -5.57
CA GLY A 353 0.29 0.73 -6.05
C GLY A 353 1.40 0.07 -5.24
N VAL A 354 2.52 0.76 -5.00
CA VAL A 354 3.64 0.22 -4.21
C VAL A 354 3.24 0.02 -2.74
N VAL A 355 2.41 0.90 -2.19
CA VAL A 355 1.86 0.73 -0.84
C VAL A 355 0.92 -0.48 -0.79
N ALA A 356 0.08 -0.66 -1.81
CA ALA A 356 -0.82 -1.80 -1.92
C ALA A 356 -0.05 -3.13 -2.03
N GLU A 357 1.04 -3.17 -2.82
CA GLU A 357 1.96 -4.33 -2.86
C GLU A 357 2.46 -4.71 -1.45
N ALA A 358 2.89 -3.72 -0.66
CA ALA A 358 3.40 -3.94 0.69
C ALA A 358 2.31 -4.52 1.61
N MET A 359 1.09 -3.99 1.54
CA MET A 359 -0.03 -4.46 2.36
C MET A 359 -0.46 -5.87 1.96
N VAL A 360 -0.54 -6.17 0.66
CA VAL A 360 -0.83 -7.52 0.14
C VAL A 360 0.27 -8.50 0.57
N ALA A 361 1.54 -8.12 0.45
CA ALA A 361 2.66 -8.97 0.87
C ALA A 361 2.60 -9.32 2.37
N LEU A 362 2.28 -8.37 3.23
CA LEU A 362 2.12 -8.61 4.67
C LEU A 362 0.99 -9.59 4.97
N VAL A 363 -0.17 -9.46 4.30
CA VAL A 363 -1.31 -10.38 4.46
C VAL A 363 -0.98 -11.77 3.95
N VAL A 364 -0.38 -11.88 2.77
CA VAL A 364 -0.02 -13.17 2.17
C VAL A 364 1.07 -13.87 3.00
N ALA A 365 2.07 -13.12 3.50
CA ALA A 365 3.10 -13.66 4.37
C ALA A 365 2.51 -14.22 5.67
N ASP A 366 1.56 -13.52 6.29
CA ASP A 366 0.87 -14.02 7.48
C ASP A 366 0.03 -15.28 7.17
N ALA A 367 -0.66 -15.34 6.03
CA ALA A 367 -1.40 -16.55 5.61
C ALA A 367 -0.47 -17.73 5.34
N VAL A 368 0.73 -17.49 4.79
CA VAL A 368 1.76 -18.53 4.60
C VAL A 368 2.25 -19.06 5.95
N LEU A 369 2.55 -18.17 6.89
CA LEU A 369 2.99 -18.53 8.23
C LEU A 369 1.89 -19.24 9.06
N GLU A 370 0.64 -18.83 8.89
CA GLU A 370 -0.51 -19.52 9.51
C GLU A 370 -0.62 -20.97 9.02
N LYS A 371 -0.43 -21.21 7.72
CA LYS A 371 -0.58 -22.53 7.12
C LYS A 371 0.63 -23.45 7.34
N PHE A 372 1.84 -22.92 7.18
CA PHE A 372 3.06 -23.73 7.11
C PHE A 372 3.96 -23.60 8.34
N GLY A 373 3.80 -22.54 9.14
CA GLY A 373 4.61 -22.31 10.34
C GLY A 373 6.11 -22.17 10.03
N GLY A 374 6.91 -22.47 11.06
CA GLY A 374 8.37 -22.50 11.00
C GLY A 374 9.03 -21.28 11.65
N ASP A 375 10.08 -21.54 12.45
CA ASP A 375 10.92 -20.51 13.07
C ASP A 375 12.04 -20.04 12.15
N SER A 376 12.26 -20.78 11.04
CA SER A 376 13.25 -20.43 10.02
C SER A 376 12.68 -20.62 8.61
N VAL A 377 13.27 -19.88 7.66
CA VAL A 377 12.97 -19.99 6.22
C VAL A 377 13.07 -21.45 5.74
N ALA A 378 14.08 -22.20 6.20
CA ALA A 378 14.27 -23.58 5.80
C ALA A 378 13.10 -24.48 6.23
N GLN A 379 12.60 -24.32 7.47
CA GLN A 379 11.45 -25.07 7.97
C GLN A 379 10.18 -24.73 7.19
N THR A 380 9.89 -23.44 7.00
CA THR A 380 8.71 -23.01 6.24
C THR A 380 8.76 -23.53 4.80
N ARG A 381 9.92 -23.43 4.14
CA ARG A 381 10.12 -23.96 2.77
C ARG A 381 9.86 -25.46 2.71
N SER A 382 10.44 -26.24 3.62
CA SER A 382 10.22 -27.70 3.70
C SER A 382 8.74 -28.05 3.86
N SER A 383 8.01 -27.30 4.70
CA SER A 383 6.56 -27.49 4.87
C SER A 383 5.78 -27.19 3.58
N VAL A 384 6.15 -26.12 2.86
CA VAL A 384 5.55 -25.76 1.55
C VAL A 384 5.82 -26.84 0.50
N GLU A 385 7.05 -27.30 0.41
CA GLU A 385 7.46 -28.35 -0.55
C GLU A 385 6.72 -29.68 -0.27
N ALA A 386 6.64 -30.10 0.99
CA ALA A 386 5.89 -31.29 1.41
C ALA A 386 4.40 -31.17 1.07
N TYR A 387 3.79 -29.99 1.33
CA TYR A 387 2.41 -29.74 0.98
C TYR A 387 2.17 -29.80 -0.54
N ARG A 388 3.01 -29.10 -1.32
CA ARG A 388 2.91 -29.13 -2.79
C ARG A 388 3.09 -30.55 -3.35
N ALA A 389 4.01 -31.33 -2.78
CA ALA A 389 4.24 -32.72 -3.19
C ALA A 389 3.04 -33.63 -2.85
N GLY A 390 2.35 -33.37 -1.74
CA GLY A 390 1.21 -34.16 -1.27
C GLY A 390 -0.13 -33.83 -1.94
N LEU A 391 -0.21 -32.80 -2.80
CA LEU A 391 -1.45 -32.49 -3.52
C LEU A 391 -1.80 -33.63 -4.51
N THR A 392 -2.99 -34.17 -4.38
CA THR A 392 -3.50 -35.26 -5.27
C THR A 392 -3.93 -34.69 -6.63
N VAL A 393 -4.35 -33.42 -6.65
CA VAL A 393 -4.67 -32.65 -7.86
C VAL A 393 -3.91 -31.31 -7.76
N ARG A 394 -3.18 -30.97 -8.78
CA ARG A 394 -2.30 -29.79 -8.81
C ARG A 394 -2.72 -28.82 -9.90
#